data_ec3a1923492513b36603b16520598dc6
#
_entry.id   ec3a1923492513b36603b16520598dc6
#
_cell.length_a   1.000
_cell.length_b   1.000
_cell.length_c   1.000
_cell.angle_alpha   90.00
_cell.angle_beta   90.00
_cell.angle_gamma   90.00
#
_symmetry.space_group_name_H-M   'P 1'
#
loop_
_entity.id
_entity.type
_entity.pdbx_description
1 polymer ?
#
loop_
_entity_poly.entity_id
_entity_poly.type
_entity_poly.pdbx_seq_one_letter_code
_entity_poly.pdbx_strand_id
1 'polypeptide(L)'
;MAPALAMVMVAFLLPCSVSGCPEVCTCSDREVNCIEHQLRFVPDNLPPNATTILLDYNRITALRNRSFVAQNTLSRLSLRSNQLVSIHRQALAGLSQLQELDLSGNYLSLLLPEIFLPVPSLMALNLDNNRLLKLEAELVGAIPRLQSLSLQGNALTSIESGFFENVPLLRSLKLAGNPWACSCAIHPLFQWLTDNIDKVPEVSAVSCKRPAFLSHRPIVSLGNGSFAHCQDSWLNPQDYAFFLLIGPSTFLTSICACILAGSLAVARRRMMAMMAVVHRRAGTLARRAEHRQR
;
A
#
# COMPACT_ATOMS: atom_id res chain seq x y z
N MET A 1 76.23 -34.11 30.50
CA MET A 1 75.01 -33.81 31.25
C MET A 1 74.36 -32.64 30.60
N ALA A 2 73.31 -32.86 29.82
CA ALA A 2 72.55 -31.84 29.14
C ALA A 2 71.14 -31.80 29.77
N PRO A 3 70.60 -30.65 30.13
CA PRO A 3 69.22 -30.56 30.68
C PRO A 3 68.23 -30.56 29.53
N ALA A 4 67.21 -31.41 29.60
CA ALA A 4 66.05 -31.45 28.74
C ALA A 4 65.15 -30.26 28.97
N LEU A 5 64.96 -29.40 27.96
CA LEU A 5 63.92 -28.39 27.94
C LEU A 5 62.60 -29.10 27.72
N ALA A 6 61.72 -29.11 28.74
CA ALA A 6 60.32 -29.46 28.65
C ALA A 6 59.59 -28.31 27.99
N MET A 7 59.17 -28.42 26.73
CA MET A 7 58.22 -27.56 26.07
C MET A 7 56.82 -27.81 26.64
N VAL A 8 56.37 -26.89 27.47
CA VAL A 8 54.96 -26.82 27.90
C VAL A 8 54.15 -26.27 26.72
N MET A 9 53.48 -27.13 25.98
CA MET A 9 52.47 -26.76 25.00
C MET A 9 51.25 -26.24 25.78
N VAL A 10 51.17 -24.93 25.95
CA VAL A 10 49.92 -24.28 26.36
C VAL A 10 48.95 -24.36 25.17
N ALA A 11 48.10 -25.36 25.20
CA ALA A 11 46.94 -25.40 24.32
C ALA A 11 46.06 -24.23 24.66
N PHE A 12 46.13 -23.16 23.85
CA PHE A 12 45.08 -22.14 23.82
C PHE A 12 43.80 -22.85 23.36
N LEU A 13 42.99 -23.27 24.34
CA LEU A 13 41.60 -23.56 24.11
C LEU A 13 40.96 -22.23 23.64
N LEU A 14 41.00 -21.99 22.32
CA LEU A 14 40.08 -21.05 21.73
C LEU A 14 38.68 -21.48 22.22
N PRO A 15 37.92 -20.62 22.88
CA PRO A 15 36.53 -20.94 23.14
C PRO A 15 35.90 -21.17 21.75
N CYS A 16 35.63 -22.46 21.46
CA CYS A 16 34.74 -22.81 20.40
C CYS A 16 33.43 -22.07 20.75
N SER A 17 33.20 -20.93 20.14
CA SER A 17 31.91 -20.26 20.19
C SER A 17 30.93 -21.23 19.52
N VAL A 18 30.48 -22.20 20.30
CA VAL A 18 29.23 -22.87 20.06
C VAL A 18 28.28 -21.73 19.77
N SER A 19 27.65 -21.71 18.59
CA SER A 19 26.62 -20.74 18.23
C SER A 19 25.56 -20.79 19.33
N GLY A 20 25.81 -20.02 20.37
CA GLY A 20 25.15 -20.15 21.65
C GLY A 20 23.93 -19.28 21.65
N CYS A 21 22.98 -19.69 22.45
CA CYS A 21 21.85 -18.88 22.86
C CYS A 21 22.34 -17.49 23.31
N PRO A 22 21.70 -16.38 22.90
CA PRO A 22 22.01 -15.06 23.45
C PRO A 22 21.88 -15.09 24.97
N GLU A 23 22.81 -14.45 25.68
CA GLU A 23 22.88 -14.48 27.16
C GLU A 23 21.56 -14.07 27.87
N VAL A 24 20.80 -13.20 27.21
CA VAL A 24 19.51 -12.68 27.71
C VAL A 24 18.32 -13.57 27.37
N CYS A 25 18.53 -14.64 26.60
CA CYS A 25 17.47 -15.53 26.15
C CYS A 25 17.64 -16.93 26.73
N THR A 26 16.59 -17.73 26.67
CA THR A 26 16.65 -19.17 26.95
C THR A 26 16.45 -19.95 25.66
N CYS A 27 17.23 -21.00 25.43
CA CYS A 27 17.14 -21.81 24.23
C CYS A 27 16.95 -23.28 24.62
N SER A 28 15.90 -23.91 24.10
CA SER A 28 15.59 -25.32 24.28
C SER A 28 14.88 -25.87 23.04
N ASP A 29 15.19 -27.08 22.64
CA ASP A 29 14.46 -27.80 21.57
C ASP A 29 14.23 -27.01 20.26
N ARG A 30 15.24 -26.21 19.82
CA ARG A 30 15.15 -25.29 18.68
C ARG A 30 14.22 -24.07 18.88
N GLU A 31 13.75 -23.85 20.09
CA GLU A 31 13.05 -22.63 20.46
C GLU A 31 14.01 -21.65 21.15
N VAL A 32 13.92 -20.40 20.75
CA VAL A 32 14.63 -19.26 21.38
C VAL A 32 13.59 -18.37 22.02
N ASN A 33 13.61 -18.31 23.33
CA ASN A 33 12.69 -17.49 24.11
C ASN A 33 13.44 -16.27 24.68
N CYS A 34 13.08 -15.10 24.20
CA CYS A 34 13.60 -13.79 24.62
C CYS A 34 12.46 -12.86 25.08
N ILE A 35 11.41 -13.39 25.67
CA ILE A 35 10.23 -12.64 26.09
C ILE A 35 10.56 -11.76 27.30
N GLU A 36 10.11 -10.47 27.29
CA GLU A 36 10.20 -9.54 28.43
C GLU A 36 11.63 -9.15 28.86
N HIS A 37 12.60 -9.18 27.97
CA HIS A 37 13.99 -8.83 28.25
C HIS A 37 14.38 -7.38 27.94
N GLN A 38 13.40 -6.49 27.69
CA GLN A 38 13.62 -5.08 27.36
C GLN A 38 14.54 -4.84 26.16
N LEU A 39 14.64 -5.80 25.25
CA LEU A 39 15.46 -5.75 24.06
C LEU A 39 15.05 -4.56 23.18
N ARG A 40 16.03 -3.79 22.71
CA ARG A 40 15.82 -2.70 21.76
C ARG A 40 16.07 -3.13 20.30
N PHE A 41 16.74 -4.24 20.11
CA PHE A 41 17.09 -4.83 18.80
C PHE A 41 16.98 -6.36 18.88
N VAL A 42 16.86 -6.99 17.72
CA VAL A 42 16.98 -8.44 17.59
C VAL A 42 18.40 -8.85 17.97
N PRO A 43 18.63 -9.84 18.83
CA PRO A 43 19.96 -10.32 19.18
C PRO A 43 20.73 -10.87 17.97
N ASP A 44 22.03 -10.57 17.87
CA ASP A 44 22.85 -10.97 16.71
C ASP A 44 23.17 -12.46 16.69
N ASN A 45 23.27 -13.13 17.86
CA ASN A 45 23.76 -14.51 18.01
C ASN A 45 22.64 -15.55 18.13
N LEU A 46 21.56 -15.37 17.37
CA LEU A 46 20.46 -16.34 17.35
C LEU A 46 20.92 -17.68 16.74
N PRO A 47 20.57 -18.85 17.32
CA PRO A 47 20.91 -20.15 16.79
C PRO A 47 20.38 -20.34 15.36
N PRO A 48 21.22 -20.77 14.40
CA PRO A 48 20.80 -20.90 13.00
C PRO A 48 19.79 -22.05 12.77
N ASN A 49 19.74 -23.02 13.67
CA ASN A 49 18.82 -24.15 13.62
C ASN A 49 17.51 -23.92 14.38
N ALA A 50 17.26 -22.71 14.86
CA ALA A 50 16.01 -22.36 15.53
C ALA A 50 14.81 -22.54 14.58
N THR A 51 13.74 -23.13 15.08
CA THR A 51 12.46 -23.26 14.39
C THR A 51 11.42 -22.27 14.92
N THR A 52 11.60 -21.82 16.16
CA THR A 52 10.73 -20.85 16.82
C THR A 52 11.58 -19.77 17.51
N ILE A 53 11.24 -18.51 17.30
CA ILE A 53 11.85 -17.37 17.98
C ILE A 53 10.72 -16.50 18.55
N LEU A 54 10.79 -16.29 19.88
CA LEU A 54 9.84 -15.49 20.63
C LEU A 54 10.56 -14.25 21.18
N LEU A 55 10.19 -13.07 20.68
CA LEU A 55 10.73 -11.77 21.03
C LEU A 55 9.65 -10.85 21.64
N ASP A 56 8.59 -11.44 22.19
CA ASP A 56 7.41 -10.72 22.66
C ASP A 56 7.71 -9.83 23.87
N TYR A 57 6.91 -8.77 24.03
CA TYR A 57 6.96 -7.84 25.16
C TYR A 57 8.33 -7.19 25.36
N ASN A 58 8.99 -6.82 24.27
CA ASN A 58 10.25 -6.10 24.30
C ASN A 58 10.09 -4.61 23.87
N ARG A 59 11.19 -3.93 23.59
CA ARG A 59 11.21 -2.53 23.18
C ARG A 59 11.81 -2.35 21.77
N ILE A 60 11.64 -3.34 20.90
CA ILE A 60 12.19 -3.32 19.54
C ILE A 60 11.40 -2.31 18.72
N THR A 61 12.09 -1.30 18.16
CA THR A 61 11.48 -0.21 17.42
C THR A 61 11.52 -0.39 15.90
N ALA A 62 12.49 -1.15 15.40
CA ALA A 62 12.63 -1.42 13.98
C ALA A 62 13.29 -2.79 13.72
N LEU A 63 12.85 -3.46 12.66
CA LEU A 63 13.58 -4.60 12.11
C LEU A 63 14.54 -4.09 11.04
N ARG A 64 15.84 -4.33 11.26
CA ARG A 64 16.92 -3.87 10.40
C ARG A 64 17.11 -4.80 9.19
N ASN A 65 17.95 -4.37 8.27
CA ASN A 65 18.36 -5.20 7.14
C ASN A 65 18.93 -6.54 7.64
N ARG A 66 18.42 -7.65 7.11
CA ARG A 66 18.90 -9.00 7.37
C ARG A 66 18.94 -9.41 8.86
N SER A 67 17.96 -8.96 9.64
CA SER A 67 17.90 -9.28 11.08
C SER A 67 17.84 -10.77 11.39
N PHE A 68 17.43 -11.60 10.42
CA PHE A 68 17.25 -13.07 10.59
C PHE A 68 17.93 -13.89 9.50
N VAL A 69 19.00 -13.40 8.90
CA VAL A 69 19.62 -14.01 7.70
C VAL A 69 20.11 -15.44 7.88
N ALA A 70 20.48 -15.83 9.11
CA ALA A 70 21.00 -17.16 9.41
C ALA A 70 19.91 -18.20 9.77
N GLN A 71 18.66 -17.77 9.96
CA GLN A 71 17.57 -18.59 10.52
C GLN A 71 16.71 -19.24 9.41
N ASN A 72 17.34 -19.96 8.49
CA ASN A 72 16.68 -20.57 7.33
C ASN A 72 15.69 -21.70 7.66
N THR A 73 15.74 -22.24 8.87
CA THR A 73 14.82 -23.28 9.38
C THR A 73 13.68 -22.71 10.19
N LEU A 74 13.62 -21.37 10.36
CA LEU A 74 12.60 -20.73 11.19
C LEU A 74 11.21 -20.90 10.58
N SER A 75 10.29 -21.47 11.37
CA SER A 75 8.87 -21.64 11.00
C SER A 75 7.95 -20.68 11.72
N ARG A 76 8.30 -20.25 12.92
CA ARG A 76 7.51 -19.32 13.74
C ARG A 76 8.38 -18.18 14.27
N LEU A 77 7.91 -16.93 14.04
CA LEU A 77 8.51 -15.72 14.58
C LEU A 77 7.45 -14.88 15.26
N SER A 78 7.64 -14.58 16.55
CA SER A 78 6.78 -13.65 17.28
C SER A 78 7.55 -12.42 17.76
N LEU A 79 6.98 -11.26 17.47
CA LEU A 79 7.43 -9.93 17.86
C LEU A 79 6.25 -9.14 18.49
N ARG A 80 5.32 -9.89 19.08
CA ARG A 80 4.12 -9.31 19.71
C ARG A 80 4.48 -8.29 20.78
N SER A 81 3.66 -7.25 20.88
CA SER A 81 3.77 -6.25 21.97
C SER A 81 5.18 -5.65 22.07
N ASN A 82 5.70 -5.19 20.94
CA ASN A 82 6.91 -4.42 20.81
C ASN A 82 6.58 -2.94 20.47
N GLN A 83 7.56 -2.20 20.02
CA GLN A 83 7.43 -0.80 19.62
C GLN A 83 7.77 -0.60 18.13
N LEU A 84 7.52 -1.62 17.29
CA LEU A 84 7.90 -1.58 15.89
C LEU A 84 7.14 -0.49 15.15
N VAL A 85 7.88 0.43 14.57
CA VAL A 85 7.38 1.50 13.69
C VAL A 85 7.68 1.20 12.23
N SER A 86 8.78 0.50 11.96
CA SER A 86 9.24 0.20 10.61
C SER A 86 9.89 -1.18 10.50
N ILE A 87 9.75 -1.77 9.32
CA ILE A 87 10.39 -3.03 8.93
C ILE A 87 11.17 -2.76 7.64
N HIS A 88 12.48 -3.03 7.66
CA HIS A 88 13.29 -2.90 6.44
C HIS A 88 12.86 -3.96 5.42
N ARG A 89 12.81 -3.62 4.12
CA ARG A 89 12.37 -4.51 3.04
C ARG A 89 13.09 -5.87 2.98
N GLN A 90 14.29 -5.96 3.51
CA GLN A 90 15.07 -7.21 3.60
C GLN A 90 15.21 -7.71 5.04
N ALA A 91 14.39 -7.25 5.97
CA ALA A 91 14.46 -7.68 7.36
C ALA A 91 14.20 -9.19 7.53
N LEU A 92 13.29 -9.72 6.73
CA LEU A 92 12.90 -11.14 6.74
C LEU A 92 13.72 -11.99 5.74
N ALA A 93 14.79 -11.44 5.15
CA ALA A 93 15.63 -12.19 4.22
C ALA A 93 16.22 -13.43 4.90
N GLY A 94 16.14 -14.60 4.21
CA GLY A 94 16.59 -15.90 4.73
C GLY A 94 15.48 -16.76 5.35
N LEU A 95 14.30 -16.18 5.68
CA LEU A 95 13.19 -16.88 6.34
C LEU A 95 12.27 -17.62 5.36
N SER A 96 12.84 -18.38 4.43
CA SER A 96 12.07 -19.05 3.36
C SER A 96 11.06 -20.11 3.87
N GLN A 97 11.25 -20.63 5.08
CA GLN A 97 10.36 -21.63 5.70
C GLN A 97 9.40 -21.03 6.71
N LEU A 98 9.38 -19.71 6.88
CA LEU A 98 8.50 -19.06 7.84
C LEU A 98 7.03 -19.28 7.48
N GLN A 99 6.28 -19.84 8.45
CA GLN A 99 4.86 -20.16 8.31
C GLN A 99 3.98 -19.24 9.16
N GLU A 100 4.46 -18.83 10.33
CA GLU A 100 3.72 -17.99 11.25
C GLU A 100 4.54 -16.75 11.62
N LEU A 101 3.95 -15.58 11.45
CA LEU A 101 4.52 -14.30 11.84
C LEU A 101 3.52 -13.51 12.67
N ASP A 102 3.88 -13.24 13.93
CA ASP A 102 3.11 -12.37 14.82
C ASP A 102 3.80 -11.01 14.99
N LEU A 103 3.16 -9.97 14.52
CA LEU A 103 3.55 -8.57 14.64
C LEU A 103 2.51 -7.76 15.42
N SER A 104 1.60 -8.42 16.15
CA SER A 104 0.52 -7.76 16.87
C SER A 104 1.01 -6.84 17.99
N GLY A 105 0.21 -5.83 18.32
CA GLY A 105 0.54 -4.90 19.42
C GLY A 105 1.76 -4.04 19.15
N ASN A 106 1.94 -3.56 17.94
CA ASN A 106 3.03 -2.69 17.53
C ASN A 106 2.51 -1.32 17.02
N TYR A 107 3.36 -0.52 16.42
CA TYR A 107 3.03 0.82 15.93
C TYR A 107 3.16 0.93 14.39
N LEU A 108 3.03 -0.18 13.67
CA LEU A 108 3.13 -0.22 12.22
C LEU A 108 1.97 0.54 11.58
N SER A 109 2.27 1.54 10.74
CA SER A 109 1.27 2.34 10.03
C SER A 109 1.24 2.04 8.53
N LEU A 110 2.34 1.54 7.98
CA LEU A 110 2.50 1.17 6.59
C LEU A 110 3.34 -0.10 6.49
N LEU A 111 2.97 -1.00 5.60
CA LEU A 111 3.75 -2.17 5.22
C LEU A 111 3.95 -2.13 3.71
N LEU A 112 5.19 -2.31 3.27
CA LEU A 112 5.53 -2.38 1.85
C LEU A 112 5.47 -3.83 1.36
N PRO A 113 5.00 -4.11 0.15
CA PRO A 113 4.92 -5.47 -0.41
C PRO A 113 6.25 -6.21 -0.37
N GLU A 114 7.37 -5.53 -0.60
CA GLU A 114 8.71 -6.11 -0.62
C GLU A 114 9.14 -6.76 0.70
N ILE A 115 8.51 -6.41 1.82
CA ILE A 115 8.81 -6.98 3.13
C ILE A 115 8.53 -8.49 3.15
N PHE A 116 7.48 -8.93 2.46
CA PHE A 116 7.02 -10.32 2.49
C PHE A 116 7.54 -11.18 1.34
N LEU A 117 8.17 -10.61 0.31
CA LEU A 117 8.78 -11.39 -0.79
C LEU A 117 9.74 -12.49 -0.33
N PRO A 118 10.54 -12.30 0.75
CA PRO A 118 11.43 -13.36 1.24
C PRO A 118 10.75 -14.53 1.96
N VAL A 119 9.45 -14.43 2.25
CA VAL A 119 8.71 -15.41 3.09
C VAL A 119 7.53 -16.07 2.35
N PRO A 120 7.77 -16.73 1.20
CA PRO A 120 6.70 -17.28 0.36
C PRO A 120 5.91 -18.43 1.01
N SER A 121 6.41 -18.99 2.12
CA SER A 121 5.80 -20.08 2.87
C SER A 121 4.84 -19.60 3.96
N LEU A 122 4.69 -18.27 4.14
CA LEU A 122 3.88 -17.69 5.21
C LEU A 122 2.40 -18.07 5.05
N MET A 123 1.83 -18.66 6.12
CA MET A 123 0.45 -19.13 6.17
C MET A 123 -0.40 -18.34 7.17
N ALA A 124 0.21 -17.83 8.22
CA ALA A 124 -0.47 -17.05 9.24
C ALA A 124 0.27 -15.74 9.52
N LEU A 125 -0.44 -14.62 9.36
CA LEU A 125 0.06 -13.27 9.63
C LEU A 125 -0.87 -12.57 10.60
N ASN A 126 -0.32 -12.20 11.77
CA ASN A 126 -1.03 -11.45 12.78
C ASN A 126 -0.50 -10.01 12.85
N LEU A 127 -1.37 -9.05 12.53
CA LEU A 127 -1.12 -7.61 12.54
C LEU A 127 -2.09 -6.87 13.47
N ASP A 128 -2.73 -7.57 14.42
CA ASP A 128 -3.70 -6.96 15.34
C ASP A 128 -3.09 -5.83 16.15
N ASN A 129 -3.94 -4.85 16.50
CA ASN A 129 -3.56 -3.75 17.37
C ASN A 129 -2.30 -3.01 16.89
N ASN A 130 -2.28 -2.65 15.62
CA ASN A 130 -1.31 -1.77 14.98
C ASN A 130 -1.99 -0.44 14.60
N ARG A 131 -1.36 0.34 13.70
CA ARG A 131 -1.87 1.63 13.23
C ARG A 131 -2.01 1.66 11.72
N LEU A 132 -2.28 0.51 11.09
CA LEU A 132 -2.36 0.39 9.64
C LEU A 132 -3.52 1.23 9.10
N LEU A 133 -3.20 2.13 8.17
CA LEU A 133 -4.16 3.03 7.53
C LEU A 133 -4.80 2.42 6.29
N LYS A 134 -4.02 1.63 5.56
CA LYS A 134 -4.41 0.91 4.34
C LYS A 134 -3.65 -0.39 4.23
N LEU A 135 -4.17 -1.30 3.43
CA LEU A 135 -3.53 -2.54 3.06
C LEU A 135 -3.63 -2.67 1.53
N GLU A 136 -2.50 -2.66 0.87
CA GLU A 136 -2.41 -2.75 -0.59
C GLU A 136 -2.60 -4.21 -1.05
N ALA A 137 -3.24 -4.41 -2.18
CA ALA A 137 -3.51 -5.74 -2.73
C ALA A 137 -2.19 -6.48 -3.07
N GLU A 138 -1.17 -5.77 -3.51
CA GLU A 138 0.16 -6.28 -3.82
C GLU A 138 0.87 -6.87 -2.60
N LEU A 139 0.60 -6.33 -1.40
CA LEU A 139 1.21 -6.83 -0.16
C LEU A 139 0.81 -8.27 0.10
N VAL A 140 -0.46 -8.59 -0.06
CA VAL A 140 -0.96 -9.97 0.15
C VAL A 140 -0.65 -10.87 -1.04
N GLY A 141 -0.52 -10.31 -2.25
CA GLY A 141 -0.01 -11.02 -3.43
C GLY A 141 1.41 -11.54 -3.27
N ALA A 142 2.22 -10.91 -2.42
CA ALA A 142 3.55 -11.40 -2.05
C ALA A 142 3.53 -12.64 -1.13
N ILE A 143 2.36 -13.04 -0.61
CA ILE A 143 2.18 -14.15 0.35
C ILE A 143 1.18 -15.18 -0.22
N PRO A 144 1.54 -15.95 -1.25
CA PRO A 144 0.60 -16.79 -2.00
C PRO A 144 -0.01 -17.95 -1.20
N ARG A 145 0.56 -18.27 -0.03
CA ARG A 145 0.10 -19.36 0.85
C ARG A 145 -0.69 -18.89 2.07
N LEU A 146 -1.03 -17.61 2.13
CA LEU A 146 -1.72 -17.03 3.30
C LEU A 146 -3.08 -17.68 3.52
N GLN A 147 -3.29 -18.20 4.73
CA GLN A 147 -4.53 -18.86 5.16
C GLN A 147 -5.22 -18.14 6.31
N SER A 148 -4.45 -17.48 7.17
CA SER A 148 -4.96 -16.72 8.29
C SER A 148 -4.36 -15.32 8.31
N LEU A 149 -5.23 -14.31 8.32
CA LEU A 149 -4.85 -12.92 8.41
C LEU A 149 -5.64 -12.24 9.53
N SER A 150 -4.94 -11.63 10.46
CA SER A 150 -5.57 -10.87 11.54
C SER A 150 -5.18 -9.39 11.43
N LEU A 151 -6.18 -8.50 11.35
CA LEU A 151 -6.07 -7.06 11.16
C LEU A 151 -6.92 -6.29 12.17
N GLN A 152 -7.35 -6.96 13.25
CA GLN A 152 -8.20 -6.38 14.28
C GLN A 152 -7.53 -5.19 14.96
N GLY A 153 -8.32 -4.16 15.32
CA GLY A 153 -7.80 -3.03 16.10
C GLY A 153 -6.78 -2.16 15.37
N ASN A 154 -6.94 -1.98 14.06
CA ASN A 154 -6.12 -1.09 13.24
C ASN A 154 -6.87 0.21 12.90
N ALA A 155 -6.34 1.00 11.98
CA ALA A 155 -6.92 2.26 11.51
C ALA A 155 -7.45 2.15 10.06
N LEU A 156 -7.82 0.93 9.63
CA LEU A 156 -8.31 0.68 8.28
C LEU A 156 -9.70 1.29 8.07
N THR A 157 -9.88 2.00 6.98
CA THR A 157 -11.18 2.61 6.60
C THR A 157 -11.87 1.91 5.45
N SER A 158 -11.12 1.22 4.61
CA SER A 158 -11.58 0.42 3.46
C SER A 158 -10.56 -0.65 3.13
N ILE A 159 -10.93 -1.59 2.26
CA ILE A 159 -10.03 -2.56 1.62
C ILE A 159 -10.11 -2.32 0.12
N GLU A 160 -8.97 -2.32 -0.56
CA GLU A 160 -8.90 -2.10 -2.01
C GLU A 160 -9.62 -3.22 -2.77
N SER A 161 -10.22 -2.86 -3.90
CA SER A 161 -10.68 -3.84 -4.89
C SER A 161 -9.49 -4.68 -5.37
N GLY A 162 -9.67 -5.98 -5.54
CA GLY A 162 -8.57 -6.87 -5.93
C GLY A 162 -7.79 -7.48 -4.76
N PHE A 163 -8.01 -7.01 -3.52
CA PHE A 163 -7.35 -7.60 -2.34
C PHE A 163 -7.68 -9.08 -2.17
N PHE A 164 -8.95 -9.43 -2.29
CA PHE A 164 -9.44 -10.79 -2.02
C PHE A 164 -9.07 -11.79 -3.13
N GLU A 165 -8.87 -11.32 -4.35
CA GLU A 165 -8.38 -12.12 -5.48
C GLU A 165 -6.93 -12.58 -5.28
N ASN A 166 -6.15 -11.81 -4.52
CA ASN A 166 -4.75 -12.12 -4.22
C ASN A 166 -4.57 -13.09 -3.04
N VAL A 167 -5.64 -13.48 -2.34
CA VAL A 167 -5.61 -14.39 -1.18
C VAL A 167 -6.57 -15.59 -1.35
N PRO A 168 -6.46 -16.39 -2.42
CA PRO A 168 -7.42 -17.45 -2.72
C PRO A 168 -7.46 -18.57 -1.66
N LEU A 169 -6.39 -18.74 -0.88
CA LEU A 169 -6.28 -19.76 0.16
C LEU A 169 -6.74 -19.29 1.54
N LEU A 170 -7.27 -18.06 1.65
CA LEU A 170 -7.66 -17.46 2.93
C LEU A 170 -8.83 -18.23 3.56
N ARG A 171 -8.61 -18.68 4.81
CA ARG A 171 -9.57 -19.45 5.61
C ARG A 171 -10.07 -18.68 6.82
N SER A 172 -9.28 -17.73 7.31
CA SER A 172 -9.65 -16.93 8.49
C SER A 172 -9.18 -15.49 8.30
N LEU A 173 -10.10 -14.54 8.47
CA LEU A 173 -9.84 -13.12 8.41
C LEU A 173 -10.48 -12.41 9.61
N LYS A 174 -9.68 -11.70 10.41
CA LYS A 174 -10.18 -10.89 11.52
C LYS A 174 -10.09 -9.41 11.17
N LEU A 175 -11.19 -8.68 11.29
CA LEU A 175 -11.34 -7.29 10.85
C LEU A 175 -11.97 -6.36 11.89
N ALA A 176 -12.38 -6.89 13.04
CA ALA A 176 -13.07 -6.12 14.07
C ALA A 176 -12.22 -4.93 14.58
N GLY A 177 -12.86 -3.92 15.15
CA GLY A 177 -12.15 -2.80 15.78
C GLY A 177 -11.45 -1.82 14.83
N ASN A 178 -11.77 -1.83 13.53
CA ASN A 178 -11.30 -0.85 12.56
C ASN A 178 -12.34 0.26 12.31
N PRO A 179 -11.93 1.49 11.99
CA PRO A 179 -12.84 2.61 11.74
C PRO A 179 -13.42 2.60 10.30
N TRP A 180 -14.13 1.54 9.92
CA TRP A 180 -14.68 1.36 8.58
C TRP A 180 -15.54 2.53 8.12
N ALA A 181 -15.26 3.04 6.92
CA ALA A 181 -16.04 4.07 6.26
C ALA A 181 -17.02 3.42 5.27
N CYS A 182 -18.29 3.31 5.68
CA CYS A 182 -19.32 2.66 4.88
C CYS A 182 -19.87 3.61 3.80
N SER A 183 -19.04 3.88 2.81
CA SER A 183 -19.31 4.56 1.55
C SER A 183 -19.18 3.55 0.40
N CYS A 184 -19.19 4.00 -0.85
CA CYS A 184 -18.97 3.14 -2.01
C CYS A 184 -17.66 2.33 -1.94
N ALA A 185 -16.61 2.87 -1.32
CA ALA A 185 -15.34 2.18 -1.17
C ALA A 185 -15.39 0.92 -0.28
N ILE A 186 -16.44 0.74 0.54
CA ILE A 186 -16.62 -0.47 1.36
C ILE A 186 -17.31 -1.60 0.61
N HIS A 187 -17.88 -1.34 -0.56
CA HIS A 187 -18.68 -2.31 -1.31
C HIS A 187 -17.93 -3.63 -1.62
N PRO A 188 -16.65 -3.63 -2.03
CA PRO A 188 -15.90 -4.88 -2.22
C PRO A 188 -15.81 -5.70 -0.95
N LEU A 189 -15.56 -5.06 0.20
CA LEU A 189 -15.52 -5.74 1.50
C LEU A 189 -16.92 -6.28 1.88
N PHE A 190 -17.97 -5.51 1.68
CA PHE A 190 -19.35 -5.94 1.94
C PHE A 190 -19.71 -7.20 1.15
N GLN A 191 -19.44 -7.21 -0.16
CA GLN A 191 -19.69 -8.39 -1.02
C GLN A 191 -18.92 -9.60 -0.52
N TRP A 192 -17.61 -9.44 -0.31
CA TRP A 192 -16.78 -10.55 0.14
C TRP A 192 -17.23 -11.10 1.51
N LEU A 193 -17.56 -10.24 2.47
CA LEU A 193 -18.06 -10.65 3.79
C LEU A 193 -19.37 -11.43 3.69
N THR A 194 -20.25 -11.02 2.80
CA THR A 194 -21.56 -11.69 2.60
C THR A 194 -21.37 -13.12 2.07
N ASP A 195 -20.41 -13.31 1.16
CA ASP A 195 -20.13 -14.59 0.53
C ASP A 195 -19.22 -15.50 1.37
N ASN A 196 -18.52 -14.96 2.38
CA ASN A 196 -17.51 -15.68 3.17
C ASN A 196 -17.68 -15.49 4.68
N ILE A 197 -18.91 -15.50 5.18
CA ILE A 197 -19.22 -15.28 6.62
C ILE A 197 -18.51 -16.31 7.51
N ASP A 198 -18.38 -17.54 7.04
CA ASP A 198 -17.72 -18.65 7.72
C ASP A 198 -16.21 -18.42 7.97
N LYS A 199 -15.59 -17.57 7.15
CA LYS A 199 -14.15 -17.24 7.26
C LYS A 199 -13.86 -16.05 8.18
N VAL A 200 -14.92 -15.35 8.66
CA VAL A 200 -14.76 -14.14 9.46
C VAL A 200 -15.33 -14.36 10.86
N PRO A 201 -14.49 -14.75 11.84
CA PRO A 201 -14.92 -14.80 13.23
C PRO A 201 -15.47 -13.45 13.66
N GLU A 202 -16.57 -13.45 14.41
CA GLU A 202 -17.20 -12.22 14.92
C GLU A 202 -17.55 -11.20 13.81
N VAL A 203 -18.07 -11.67 12.67
CA VAL A 203 -18.42 -10.80 11.52
C VAL A 203 -19.37 -9.66 11.94
N SER A 204 -20.21 -9.85 12.95
CA SER A 204 -21.07 -8.81 13.51
C SER A 204 -20.31 -7.66 14.20
N ALA A 205 -19.08 -7.88 14.63
CA ALA A 205 -18.21 -6.86 15.21
C ALA A 205 -17.49 -6.02 14.12
N VAL A 206 -17.53 -6.46 12.86
CA VAL A 206 -17.04 -5.68 11.72
C VAL A 206 -18.09 -4.63 11.35
N SER A 207 -18.00 -3.45 11.97
CA SER A 207 -19.05 -2.44 11.92
C SER A 207 -18.58 -1.10 11.37
N CYS A 208 -19.51 -0.36 10.77
CA CYS A 208 -19.29 0.99 10.27
C CYS A 208 -18.88 1.96 11.40
N LYS A 209 -17.95 2.85 11.11
CA LYS A 209 -17.63 4.02 11.97
C LYS A 209 -18.13 5.32 11.35
N ARG A 210 -18.18 5.41 10.04
CA ARG A 210 -18.70 6.53 9.25
C ARG A 210 -19.58 6.03 8.12
N PRO A 211 -20.56 6.82 7.66
CA PRO A 211 -21.06 8.08 8.25
C PRO A 211 -21.75 7.86 9.60
N ALA A 212 -22.04 8.92 10.34
CA ALA A 212 -22.59 8.87 11.70
C ALA A 212 -23.90 8.06 11.81
N PHE A 213 -24.79 8.16 10.82
CA PHE A 213 -26.07 7.45 10.78
C PHE A 213 -25.95 5.92 10.57
N LEU A 214 -24.77 5.44 10.12
CA LEU A 214 -24.44 4.01 10.02
C LEU A 214 -23.50 3.53 11.14
N SER A 215 -23.10 4.43 12.05
CA SER A 215 -22.16 4.09 13.11
C SER A 215 -22.66 2.90 13.94
N HIS A 216 -21.74 1.97 14.24
CA HIS A 216 -21.98 0.71 14.94
C HIS A 216 -22.86 -0.32 14.20
N ARG A 217 -23.29 -0.02 12.97
CA ARG A 217 -24.04 -1.00 12.17
C ARG A 217 -23.06 -2.01 11.56
N PRO A 218 -23.29 -3.33 11.72
CA PRO A 218 -22.48 -4.35 11.07
C PRO A 218 -22.47 -4.17 9.55
N ILE A 219 -21.30 -4.29 8.91
CA ILE A 219 -21.19 -4.14 7.46
C ILE A 219 -22.08 -5.14 6.72
N VAL A 220 -22.14 -6.39 7.16
CA VAL A 220 -22.98 -7.44 6.57
C VAL A 220 -24.50 -7.16 6.67
N SER A 221 -24.90 -6.25 7.54
CA SER A 221 -26.31 -5.84 7.65
C SER A 221 -26.71 -4.72 6.69
N LEU A 222 -25.75 -4.18 5.90
CA LEU A 222 -26.04 -3.22 4.84
C LEU A 222 -26.72 -3.99 3.69
N GLY A 223 -27.86 -3.47 3.21
CA GLY A 223 -28.52 -4.05 2.04
C GLY A 223 -27.88 -3.55 0.73
N ASN A 224 -28.08 -4.32 -0.36
CA ASN A 224 -27.61 -3.90 -1.70
C ASN A 224 -28.14 -2.51 -2.11
N GLY A 225 -29.33 -2.12 -1.65
CA GLY A 225 -29.86 -0.78 -1.86
C GLY A 225 -29.02 0.36 -1.27
N SER A 226 -28.20 0.07 -0.24
CA SER A 226 -27.27 1.05 0.32
C SER A 226 -26.17 1.45 -0.66
N PHE A 227 -25.92 0.65 -1.67
CA PHE A 227 -24.87 0.82 -2.67
C PHE A 227 -25.43 1.10 -4.08
N ALA A 228 -26.75 1.24 -4.24
CA ALA A 228 -27.36 1.48 -5.55
C ALA A 228 -26.80 2.75 -6.23
N HIS A 229 -26.57 3.81 -5.46
CA HIS A 229 -25.97 5.06 -5.96
C HIS A 229 -24.48 4.94 -6.32
N CYS A 230 -23.81 3.83 -5.95
CA CYS A 230 -22.40 3.61 -6.24
C CYS A 230 -22.16 3.08 -7.66
N GLN A 231 -23.20 2.61 -8.32
CA GLN A 231 -23.13 2.09 -9.69
C GLN A 231 -23.27 3.17 -10.74
N ASP A 232 -23.78 4.34 -10.36
CA ASP A 232 -24.11 5.44 -11.29
C ASP A 232 -22.88 6.21 -11.81
N SER A 233 -21.67 5.87 -11.37
CA SER A 233 -20.43 6.52 -11.84
C SER A 233 -19.84 5.94 -13.13
N TRP A 234 -20.37 4.85 -13.64
CA TRP A 234 -20.03 4.36 -14.95
C TRP A 234 -20.88 5.08 -15.99
N LEU A 235 -20.24 5.98 -16.73
CA LEU A 235 -20.86 6.59 -17.92
C LEU A 235 -21.52 5.49 -18.75
N ASN A 236 -22.83 5.60 -18.96
CA ASN A 236 -23.59 4.67 -19.77
C ASN A 236 -22.88 4.55 -21.14
N PRO A 237 -22.80 3.39 -21.79
CA PRO A 237 -22.25 3.29 -23.16
C PRO A 237 -22.84 4.33 -24.12
N GLN A 238 -24.05 4.79 -23.88
CA GLN A 238 -24.69 5.89 -24.60
C GLN A 238 -24.02 7.25 -24.35
N ASP A 239 -23.51 7.50 -23.15
CA ASP A 239 -22.77 8.73 -22.82
C ASP A 239 -21.40 8.74 -23.49
N TYR A 240 -20.75 7.58 -23.62
CA TYR A 240 -19.52 7.42 -24.41
C TYR A 240 -19.76 7.75 -25.89
N ALA A 241 -20.86 7.27 -26.47
CA ALA A 241 -21.22 7.60 -27.84
C ALA A 241 -21.48 9.10 -27.99
N PHE A 242 -22.11 9.74 -27.01
CA PHE A 242 -22.34 11.17 -26.98
C PHE A 242 -21.02 11.96 -26.93
N PHE A 243 -20.10 11.60 -26.05
CA PHE A 243 -18.78 12.27 -25.95
C PHE A 243 -17.91 12.02 -27.18
N LEU A 244 -17.96 10.83 -27.80
CA LEU A 244 -17.18 10.50 -29.00
C LEU A 244 -17.74 11.15 -30.27
N LEU A 245 -19.05 11.33 -30.38
CA LEU A 245 -19.68 11.87 -31.58
C LEU A 245 -19.87 13.39 -31.51
N ILE A 246 -20.26 13.92 -30.36
CA ILE A 246 -20.57 15.36 -30.21
C ILE A 246 -19.33 16.16 -29.78
N GLY A 247 -18.48 15.63 -28.91
CA GLY A 247 -17.27 16.29 -28.46
C GLY A 247 -16.35 16.75 -29.59
N PRO A 248 -15.92 15.85 -30.51
CA PRO A 248 -15.11 16.23 -31.65
C PRO A 248 -15.82 17.16 -32.63
N SER A 249 -17.14 16.98 -32.87
CA SER A 249 -17.88 17.85 -33.79
C SER A 249 -18.03 19.26 -33.28
N THR A 250 -18.31 19.47 -31.99
CA THR A 250 -18.39 20.80 -31.38
C THR A 250 -17.03 21.50 -31.35
N PHE A 251 -15.96 20.76 -31.14
CA PHE A 251 -14.59 21.27 -31.20
C PHE A 251 -14.20 21.73 -32.59
N LEU A 252 -14.51 20.90 -33.62
CA LEU A 252 -14.25 21.24 -35.02
C LEU A 252 -15.08 22.44 -35.49
N THR A 253 -16.36 22.52 -35.09
CA THR A 253 -17.20 23.69 -35.43
C THR A 253 -16.71 24.97 -34.79
N SER A 254 -16.21 24.90 -33.54
CA SER A 254 -15.61 26.05 -32.85
C SER A 254 -14.33 26.52 -33.55
N ILE A 255 -13.45 25.61 -33.98
CA ILE A 255 -12.24 25.95 -34.75
C ILE A 255 -12.60 26.58 -36.09
N CYS A 256 -13.55 26.01 -36.83
CA CYS A 256 -14.02 26.57 -38.10
C CYS A 256 -14.59 27.99 -37.92
N ALA A 257 -15.40 28.21 -36.88
CA ALA A 257 -15.94 29.53 -36.55
C ALA A 257 -14.83 30.56 -36.24
N CYS A 258 -13.81 30.18 -35.51
CA CYS A 258 -12.65 31.04 -35.22
C CYS A 258 -11.86 31.39 -36.49
N ILE A 259 -11.62 30.42 -37.38
CA ILE A 259 -10.92 30.64 -38.64
C ILE A 259 -11.73 31.58 -39.55
N LEU A 260 -13.05 31.38 -39.67
CA LEU A 260 -13.94 32.24 -40.46
C LEU A 260 -13.99 33.67 -39.89
N ALA A 261 -14.10 33.82 -38.59
CA ALA A 261 -14.06 35.13 -37.93
C ALA A 261 -12.71 35.86 -38.16
N GLY A 262 -11.62 35.12 -38.05
CA GLY A 262 -10.28 35.64 -38.32
C GLY A 262 -10.10 36.08 -39.79
N SER A 263 -10.54 35.27 -40.76
CA SER A 263 -10.46 35.60 -42.17
C SER A 263 -11.33 36.79 -42.55
N LEU A 264 -12.53 36.92 -42.01
CA LEU A 264 -13.44 38.08 -42.16
C LEU A 264 -12.81 39.36 -41.58
N ALA A 265 -12.15 39.28 -40.43
CA ALA A 265 -11.46 40.44 -39.83
C ALA A 265 -10.28 40.88 -40.69
N VAL A 266 -9.49 39.98 -41.25
CA VAL A 266 -8.41 40.30 -42.19
C VAL A 266 -8.93 40.91 -43.49
N ALA A 267 -10.01 40.36 -44.07
CA ALA A 267 -10.64 40.90 -45.27
C ALA A 267 -11.19 42.35 -45.02
N ARG A 268 -11.84 42.59 -43.89
CA ARG A 268 -12.27 43.94 -43.48
C ARG A 268 -11.12 44.92 -43.37
N ARG A 269 -10.00 44.54 -42.77
CA ARG A 269 -8.79 45.37 -42.65
C ARG A 269 -8.20 45.69 -44.01
N ARG A 270 -8.13 44.73 -44.95
CA ARG A 270 -7.67 44.92 -46.32
C ARG A 270 -8.58 45.89 -47.09
N MET A 271 -9.89 45.75 -46.96
CA MET A 271 -10.87 46.61 -47.61
C MET A 271 -10.80 48.06 -47.09
N MET A 272 -10.68 48.24 -45.77
CA MET A 272 -10.47 49.58 -45.19
C MET A 272 -9.13 50.22 -45.62
N ALA A 273 -8.06 49.44 -45.73
CA ALA A 273 -6.80 49.92 -46.22
C ALA A 273 -6.86 50.35 -47.72
N MET A 274 -7.56 49.57 -48.57
CA MET A 274 -7.82 49.95 -49.97
C MET A 274 -8.67 51.22 -50.06
N MET A 275 -9.77 51.37 -49.30
CA MET A 275 -10.56 52.60 -49.28
C MET A 275 -9.76 53.82 -48.83
N ALA A 276 -8.89 53.68 -47.85
CA ALA A 276 -7.99 54.75 -47.41
C ALA A 276 -7.02 55.19 -48.52
N VAL A 277 -6.51 54.25 -49.33
CA VAL A 277 -5.63 54.56 -50.46
C VAL A 277 -6.41 55.26 -51.59
N VAL A 278 -7.64 54.78 -51.89
CA VAL A 278 -8.53 55.43 -52.87
C VAL A 278 -8.87 56.89 -52.45
N HIS A 279 -9.25 57.07 -51.17
CA HIS A 279 -9.51 58.44 -50.64
C HIS A 279 -8.28 59.36 -50.73
N ARG A 280 -7.06 58.88 -50.40
CA ARG A 280 -5.84 59.65 -50.55
C ARG A 280 -5.55 60.02 -52.02
N ARG A 281 -5.78 59.10 -52.98
CA ARG A 281 -5.62 59.40 -54.43
C ARG A 281 -6.66 60.38 -54.91
N ALA A 282 -7.94 60.27 -54.49
CA ALA A 282 -8.98 61.25 -54.79
C ALA A 282 -8.66 62.63 -54.29
N GLY A 283 -8.21 62.75 -53.03
CA GLY A 283 -7.80 64.00 -52.41
C GLY A 283 -6.55 64.67 -53.12
N THR A 284 -5.59 63.84 -53.60
CA THR A 284 -4.44 64.40 -54.37
C THR A 284 -4.87 64.81 -55.78
N LEU A 285 -5.84 64.16 -56.43
CA LEU A 285 -6.36 64.60 -57.72
C LEU A 285 -7.18 65.91 -57.59
N ALA A 286 -7.99 66.06 -56.54
CA ALA A 286 -8.76 67.25 -56.24
C ALA A 286 -7.85 68.47 -56.03
N ARG A 287 -6.74 68.35 -55.27
CA ARG A 287 -5.77 69.38 -55.06
C ARG A 287 -5.01 69.75 -56.34
N ARG A 288 -4.75 68.74 -57.23
CA ARG A 288 -4.10 69.07 -58.55
C ARG A 288 -5.07 69.77 -59.50
N ALA A 289 -6.41 69.54 -59.40
CA ALA A 289 -7.37 70.28 -60.20
C ALA A 289 -7.51 71.73 -59.75
N GLU A 290 -7.52 72.01 -58.43
CA GLU A 290 -7.53 73.39 -57.90
C GLU A 290 -6.25 74.18 -58.30
N HIS A 291 -5.08 73.56 -58.36
CA HIS A 291 -3.84 74.22 -58.73
C HIS A 291 -3.75 74.54 -60.24
N ARG A 292 -4.61 73.96 -61.10
CA ARG A 292 -4.73 74.21 -62.54
C ARG A 292 -5.70 75.34 -62.87
N GLN A 293 -6.51 75.75 -61.95
CA GLN A 293 -7.48 76.87 -62.15
C GLN A 293 -6.99 78.24 -61.57
N ARG A 294 -5.82 78.25 -60.96
CA ARG A 294 -5.13 79.47 -60.60
C ARG A 294 -3.95 79.65 -61.57
#